data_67fe660f5f5b0244a91c73d0301bd851
#
_entry.id   67fe660f5f5b0244a91c73d0301bd851
#
_cell.length_a   1.000
_cell.length_b   1.000
_cell.length_c   1.000
_cell.angle_alpha   90.00
_cell.angle_beta   90.00
_cell.angle_gamma   90.00
#
_symmetry.space_group_name_H-M   'P 1'
#
loop_
_entity.id
_entity.type
_entity.pdbx_description
1 polymer ?
#
loop_
_entity_poly.entity_id
_entity_poly.type
_entity_poly.pdbx_seq_one_letter_code
_entity_poly.pdbx_strand_id
1 'polypeptide(L)'
;MVLVAVLAGSLCGHSFAAAPGDGVAAGGGSISASEQTCRACHSIDTTKVGPPFRAIAERYRGDSDAVAKLKKSMLEGSSGKWNTGAQMPPNAISAADAERFAGWILGIK
;
A
#
# COMPACT_ATOMS: atom_id res chain seq x y z
N MET A 1 -55.66 -27.87 -40.59
CA MET A 1 -55.08 -28.05 -39.25
C MET A 1 -53.72 -27.42 -39.30
N VAL A 2 -53.58 -26.28 -38.67
CA VAL A 2 -52.36 -25.48 -38.71
C VAL A 2 -51.69 -25.68 -37.37
N LEU A 3 -50.47 -26.20 -37.38
CA LEU A 3 -49.62 -26.34 -36.19
C LEU A 3 -48.83 -25.05 -36.00
N VAL A 4 -49.10 -24.37 -34.91
CA VAL A 4 -48.34 -23.17 -34.50
C VAL A 4 -47.16 -23.65 -33.62
N ALA A 5 -45.96 -23.52 -34.13
CA ALA A 5 -44.76 -23.72 -33.34
C ALA A 5 -44.38 -22.44 -32.56
N VAL A 6 -44.43 -22.52 -31.27
CA VAL A 6 -43.98 -21.44 -30.38
C VAL A 6 -42.47 -21.59 -30.20
N LEU A 7 -41.73 -20.63 -30.74
CA LEU A 7 -40.29 -20.46 -30.49
C LEU A 7 -40.08 -19.77 -29.14
N ALA A 8 -39.61 -20.53 -28.15
CA ALA A 8 -39.15 -19.98 -26.91
C ALA A 8 -37.79 -19.33 -27.12
N GLY A 9 -37.74 -18.02 -27.08
CA GLY A 9 -36.50 -17.26 -27.10
C GLY A 9 -35.80 -17.35 -25.74
N SER A 10 -34.71 -18.01 -25.69
CA SER A 10 -33.79 -17.97 -24.52
C SER A 10 -33.06 -16.63 -24.46
N LEU A 11 -33.47 -15.81 -23.53
CA LEU A 11 -32.70 -14.64 -23.13
C LEU A 11 -31.50 -15.10 -22.34
N CYS A 12 -30.32 -15.17 -22.97
CA CYS A 12 -29.06 -15.26 -22.30
C CYS A 12 -28.83 -13.96 -21.51
N GLY A 13 -29.13 -14.01 -20.24
CA GLY A 13 -28.71 -12.99 -19.30
C GLY A 13 -27.19 -13.02 -19.19
N HIS A 14 -26.55 -12.02 -19.76
CA HIS A 14 -25.14 -11.77 -19.50
C HIS A 14 -25.01 -11.22 -18.08
N SER A 15 -24.75 -12.09 -17.14
CA SER A 15 -24.28 -11.67 -15.84
C SER A 15 -22.89 -11.05 -16.03
N PHE A 16 -22.86 -9.74 -16.06
CA PHE A 16 -21.63 -9.03 -15.85
C PHE A 16 -21.22 -9.29 -14.40
N ALA A 17 -20.38 -10.27 -14.20
CA ALA A 17 -19.64 -10.34 -12.97
C ALA A 17 -18.73 -9.12 -12.94
N ALA A 18 -19.05 -8.17 -12.07
CA ALA A 18 -18.14 -7.11 -11.75
C ALA A 18 -16.83 -7.78 -11.31
N ALA A 19 -15.75 -7.52 -12.04
CA ALA A 19 -14.44 -7.92 -11.60
C ALA A 19 -14.24 -7.33 -10.21
N PRO A 20 -13.80 -8.11 -9.21
CA PRO A 20 -13.37 -7.52 -7.97
C PRO A 20 -12.22 -6.58 -8.29
N GLY A 21 -12.50 -5.29 -8.20
CA GLY A 21 -11.46 -4.31 -8.27
C GLY A 21 -10.48 -4.61 -7.16
N ASP A 22 -9.21 -4.62 -7.50
CA ASP A 22 -8.12 -4.43 -6.58
C ASP A 22 -7.90 -5.53 -5.53
N GLY A 23 -7.70 -6.73 -6.01
CA GLY A 23 -6.90 -7.67 -5.25
C GLY A 23 -5.49 -7.13 -5.17
N VAL A 24 -5.16 -6.42 -4.11
CA VAL A 24 -3.79 -6.03 -3.83
C VAL A 24 -3.03 -7.31 -3.55
N ALA A 25 -2.32 -7.80 -4.54
CA ALA A 25 -1.44 -8.94 -4.33
C ALA A 25 -0.36 -8.50 -3.31
N ALA A 26 -0.24 -9.25 -2.21
CA ALA A 26 0.85 -9.05 -1.27
C ALA A 26 2.17 -9.16 -2.03
N GLY A 27 2.96 -8.07 -2.05
CA GLY A 27 4.29 -8.04 -2.64
C GLY A 27 4.39 -7.51 -4.07
N GLY A 28 3.30 -7.14 -4.75
CA GLY A 28 3.35 -6.67 -6.13
C GLY A 28 2.17 -5.81 -6.55
N GLY A 29 1.34 -5.38 -5.63
CA GLY A 29 0.17 -4.56 -5.89
C GLY A 29 0.54 -3.16 -6.37
N SER A 30 -0.40 -2.52 -7.06
CA SER A 30 -0.26 -1.13 -7.47
C SER A 30 0.07 -0.24 -6.27
N ILE A 31 1.11 0.54 -6.43
CA ILE A 31 1.52 1.51 -5.43
C ILE A 31 0.43 2.57 -5.33
N SER A 32 -0.12 2.78 -4.15
CA SER A 32 -1.07 3.85 -3.90
C SER A 32 -0.41 5.22 -4.09
N ALA A 33 -1.21 6.26 -4.30
CA ALA A 33 -0.70 7.63 -4.42
C ALA A 33 0.12 8.04 -3.19
N SER A 34 -0.28 7.60 -2.00
CA SER A 34 0.47 7.84 -0.77
C SER A 34 1.83 7.15 -0.77
N GLU A 35 1.93 5.93 -1.26
CA GLU A 35 3.20 5.22 -1.38
C GLU A 35 4.14 5.87 -2.40
N GLN A 36 3.60 6.40 -3.49
CA GLN A 36 4.40 7.16 -4.47
C GLN A 36 5.07 8.37 -3.84
N THR A 37 4.37 9.08 -2.96
CA THR A 37 4.93 10.20 -2.20
C THR A 37 6.11 9.76 -1.34
N CYS A 38 6.00 8.63 -0.66
CA CYS A 38 7.08 8.07 0.14
C CYS A 38 8.30 7.71 -0.72
N ARG A 39 8.07 7.14 -1.89
CA ARG A 39 9.14 6.73 -2.80
C ARG A 39 9.90 7.90 -3.45
N ALA A 40 9.41 9.12 -3.36
CA ALA A 40 10.16 10.30 -3.75
C ALA A 40 11.43 10.48 -2.89
N CYS A 41 11.37 10.11 -1.62
CA CYS A 41 12.46 10.28 -0.65
C CYS A 41 13.09 8.97 -0.15
N HIS A 42 12.41 7.84 -0.32
CA HIS A 42 12.87 6.53 0.14
C HIS A 42 12.96 5.53 -1.03
N SER A 43 13.98 4.69 -1.00
CA SER A 43 14.11 3.50 -1.85
C SER A 43 14.04 2.24 -0.99
N ILE A 44 13.94 1.09 -1.63
CA ILE A 44 13.96 -0.20 -0.91
C ILE A 44 15.32 -0.45 -0.27
N ASP A 45 16.39 -0.32 -1.04
CA ASP A 45 17.73 -0.75 -0.68
C ASP A 45 18.76 0.36 -0.57
N THR A 46 18.50 1.54 -1.12
CA THR A 46 19.48 2.62 -1.19
C THR A 46 18.98 3.88 -0.49
N THR A 47 19.92 4.61 0.12
CA THR A 47 19.63 5.92 0.71
C THR A 47 19.39 6.93 -0.40
N LYS A 48 18.29 7.65 -0.29
CA LYS A 48 18.01 8.84 -1.11
C LYS A 48 18.05 10.08 -0.22
N VAL A 49 16.93 10.74 -0.05
CA VAL A 49 16.76 11.79 0.96
C VAL A 49 16.61 11.14 2.33
N GLY A 50 15.80 10.11 2.43
CA GLY A 50 15.59 9.33 3.63
C GLY A 50 16.27 7.96 3.61
N PRO A 51 16.22 7.22 4.73
CA PRO A 51 16.79 5.88 4.81
C PRO A 51 16.07 4.89 3.90
N PRO A 52 16.76 3.81 3.46
CA PRO A 52 16.12 2.73 2.73
C PRO A 52 15.03 2.06 3.59
N PHE A 53 13.96 1.60 2.97
CA PHE A 53 12.90 0.87 3.69
C PHE A 53 13.43 -0.39 4.37
N ARG A 54 14.38 -1.08 3.74
CA ARG A 54 15.04 -2.25 4.35
C ARG A 54 15.76 -1.90 5.65
N ALA A 55 16.49 -0.80 5.69
CA ALA A 55 17.16 -0.34 6.90
C ALA A 55 16.17 0.02 8.01
N ILE A 56 15.02 0.60 7.64
CA ILE A 56 13.93 0.87 8.59
C ILE A 56 13.41 -0.46 9.16
N ALA A 57 13.10 -1.42 8.29
CA ALA A 57 12.64 -2.75 8.72
C ALA A 57 13.62 -3.43 9.67
N GLU A 58 14.90 -3.38 9.35
CA GLU A 58 15.97 -3.96 10.20
C GLU A 58 16.06 -3.28 11.57
N ARG A 59 16.01 -1.96 11.59
CA ARG A 59 16.10 -1.18 12.83
C ARG A 59 14.96 -1.48 13.80
N TYR A 60 13.77 -1.70 13.29
CA TYR A 60 12.57 -1.95 14.10
C TYR A 60 12.21 -3.44 14.25
N ARG A 61 13.07 -4.33 13.77
CA ARG A 61 12.83 -5.77 13.87
C ARG A 61 12.78 -6.20 15.34
N GLY A 62 11.67 -6.87 15.70
CA GLY A 62 11.43 -7.31 17.07
C GLY A 62 10.88 -6.24 18.00
N ASP A 63 10.68 -5.02 17.54
CA ASP A 63 10.05 -3.95 18.32
C ASP A 63 8.52 -4.11 18.22
N SER A 64 7.87 -4.42 19.33
CA SER A 64 6.41 -4.58 19.38
C SER A 64 5.64 -3.29 19.06
N ASP A 65 6.26 -2.13 19.23
CA ASP A 65 5.66 -0.81 18.97
C ASP A 65 6.06 -0.25 17.58
N ALA A 66 6.71 -1.05 16.75
CA ALA A 66 7.26 -0.59 15.48
C ALA A 66 6.21 0.07 14.58
N VAL A 67 5.04 -0.54 14.42
CA VAL A 67 3.95 0.02 13.60
C VAL A 67 3.54 1.40 14.12
N ALA A 68 3.31 1.53 15.42
CA ALA A 68 2.90 2.79 16.03
C ALA A 68 3.98 3.88 15.86
N LYS A 69 5.25 3.53 16.03
CA LYS A 69 6.38 4.45 15.86
C LYS A 69 6.53 4.93 14.41
N LEU A 70 6.42 4.02 13.45
CA LEU A 70 6.48 4.37 12.03
C LEU A 70 5.28 5.20 11.61
N LYS A 71 4.08 4.83 12.04
CA LYS A 71 2.86 5.59 11.82
C LYS A 71 2.99 7.03 12.33
N LYS A 72 3.47 7.20 13.55
CA LYS A 72 3.73 8.51 14.14
C LYS A 72 4.71 9.33 13.29
N SER A 73 5.82 8.71 12.87
CA SER A 73 6.80 9.37 12.01
C SER A 73 6.23 9.83 10.67
N MET A 74 5.33 9.05 10.07
CA MET A 74 4.68 9.41 8.81
C MET A 74 3.71 10.57 8.99
N LEU A 75 2.93 10.58 10.06
CA LEU A 75 1.87 11.56 10.28
C LEU A 75 2.40 12.89 10.85
N GLU A 76 3.38 12.82 11.72
CA GLU A 76 3.91 13.98 12.45
C GLU A 76 5.26 14.46 11.92
N GLY A 77 5.90 13.66 11.06
CA GLY A 77 7.27 13.91 10.64
C GLY A 77 8.29 13.32 11.59
N SER A 78 9.55 13.36 11.18
CA SER A 78 10.66 12.77 11.93
C SER A 78 11.96 13.49 11.61
N SER A 79 12.80 13.67 12.61
CA SER A 79 14.14 14.25 12.45
C SER A 79 15.13 13.65 13.45
N GLY A 80 16.40 13.67 13.10
CA GLY A 80 17.49 13.26 14.01
C GLY A 80 17.59 11.77 14.31
N LYS A 81 16.71 10.93 13.77
CA LYS A 81 16.72 9.47 14.00
C LYS A 81 17.69 8.72 13.09
N TRP A 82 17.94 9.29 11.93
CA TRP A 82 18.76 8.72 10.88
C TRP A 82 19.90 9.65 10.50
N ASN A 83 21.03 9.11 10.19
CA ASN A 83 22.21 9.91 9.83
C ASN A 83 22.19 10.33 8.35
N THR A 84 21.08 10.91 7.90
CA THR A 84 20.90 11.38 6.52
C THR A 84 21.03 12.90 6.40
N GLY A 85 21.02 13.62 7.52
CA GLY A 85 20.99 15.08 7.54
C GLY A 85 19.66 15.70 7.10
N ALA A 86 18.71 14.91 6.65
CA ALA A 86 17.40 15.35 6.20
C ALA A 86 16.33 15.17 7.28
N GLN A 87 15.29 15.98 7.19
CA GLN A 87 14.08 15.84 7.99
C GLN A 87 12.96 15.27 7.15
N MET A 88 12.21 14.34 7.70
CA MET A 88 10.97 13.85 7.11
C MET A 88 9.83 14.77 7.52
N PRO A 89 9.16 15.44 6.60
CA PRO A 89 8.01 16.28 6.93
C PRO A 89 6.80 15.42 7.28
N PRO A 90 5.79 15.99 7.97
CA PRO A 90 4.49 15.35 8.10
C PRO A 90 3.88 15.06 6.73
N ASN A 91 3.27 13.89 6.58
CA ASN A 91 2.62 13.50 5.33
C ASN A 91 1.10 13.58 5.46
N ALA A 92 0.45 14.10 4.41
CA ALA A 92 -1.00 14.20 4.34
C ALA A 92 -1.62 12.86 3.89
N ILE A 93 -1.50 11.85 4.75
CA ILE A 93 -2.08 10.51 4.54
C ILE A 93 -3.01 10.17 5.70
N SER A 94 -3.92 9.23 5.48
CA SER A 94 -4.79 8.76 6.56
C SER A 94 -4.00 7.94 7.58
N ALA A 95 -4.51 7.89 8.82
CA ALA A 95 -3.93 7.04 9.85
C ALA A 95 -3.96 5.54 9.45
N ALA A 96 -5.00 5.12 8.74
CA ALA A 96 -5.12 3.75 8.24
C ALA A 96 -4.07 3.43 7.16
N ASP A 97 -3.83 4.36 6.24
CA ASP A 97 -2.79 4.20 5.23
C ASP A 97 -1.39 4.18 5.84
N ALA A 98 -1.14 5.04 6.82
CA ALA A 98 0.14 5.05 7.53
C ALA A 98 0.40 3.73 8.25
N GLU A 99 -0.62 3.15 8.88
CA GLU A 99 -0.53 1.86 9.55
C GLU A 99 -0.29 0.72 8.57
N ARG A 100 -1.03 0.69 7.48
CA ARG A 100 -0.87 -0.30 6.42
C ARG A 100 0.53 -0.23 5.80
N PHE A 101 1.01 0.97 5.53
CA PHE A 101 2.33 1.18 4.94
C PHE A 101 3.45 0.82 5.93
N ALA A 102 3.30 1.13 7.21
CA ALA A 102 4.23 0.69 8.25
C ALA A 102 4.36 -0.83 8.29
N GLY A 103 3.24 -1.54 8.25
CA GLY A 103 3.24 -3.00 8.17
C GLY A 103 3.95 -3.55 6.94
N TRP A 104 3.76 -2.90 5.79
CA TRP A 104 4.46 -3.27 4.57
C TRP A 104 5.98 -3.08 4.69
N ILE A 105 6.45 -1.95 5.21
CA ILE A 105 7.88 -1.70 5.44
C ILE A 105 8.47 -2.79 6.34
N LEU A 106 7.82 -3.08 7.45
CA LEU A 106 8.30 -4.05 8.42
C LEU A 106 8.32 -5.49 7.88
N GLY A 107 7.61 -5.76 6.81
CA GLY A 107 7.66 -7.04 6.10
C GLY A 107 8.85 -7.20 5.14
N ILE A 108 9.62 -6.17 4.91
CA ILE A 108 10.79 -6.23 4.02
C ILE A 108 11.91 -7.02 4.71
N LYS A 109 12.42 -8.02 4.00
CA LYS A 109 13.49 -8.92 4.48
C LYS A 109 14.82 -8.65 3.82
#